data_6a5b8d500150d0aa1139d973d53cdc94
#
_entry.id   6a5b8d500150d0aa1139d973d53cdc94
#
_cell.length_a   1.000
_cell.length_b   1.000
_cell.length_c   1.000
_cell.angle_alpha   90.00
_cell.angle_beta   90.00
_cell.angle_gamma   90.00
#
_symmetry.space_group_name_H-M   'P 1'
#
loop_
_entity.id
_entity.type
_entity.pdbx_description
1 polymer ?
#
loop_
_entity_poly.entity_id
_entity_poly.type
_entity_poly.pdbx_seq_one_letter_code
_entity_poly.pdbx_strand_id
1 'polypeptide(L)'
;LHLVALNLPFSGDVRADFQCFQQAQLAGLKSTYRAFLSSHLQDLATVVRKTDRYHIPIVNLKGEKLFDNWESIFNGKGGQFNIHVPIYSFDGRNVMTDPSWPLKVIWHGSTANGIRLVSNYCEAWRTADTGAMGQASPLNTGKLLDQKVYGCSNQFIILCIENSFVSDPQG
;
A
#
# COMPACT_ATOMS: atom_id res chain seq x y z
N LEU A 1 7.01 7.15 -8.83
CA LEU A 1 5.98 7.31 -7.78
C LEU A 1 6.45 6.65 -6.49
N HIS A 2 6.19 7.30 -5.37
CA HIS A 2 6.61 6.82 -4.06
C HIS A 2 5.57 5.89 -3.44
N LEU A 3 6.03 4.77 -2.91
CA LEU A 3 5.24 3.83 -2.12
C LEU A 3 5.74 3.90 -0.67
N VAL A 4 4.88 4.35 0.26
CA VAL A 4 5.29 4.73 1.62
C VAL A 4 4.27 4.18 2.61
N ALA A 5 4.73 3.67 3.74
CA ALA A 5 3.85 3.13 4.77
C ALA A 5 3.32 4.23 5.70
N LEU A 6 2.12 4.02 6.23
CA LEU A 6 1.63 4.83 7.35
C LEU A 6 2.52 4.60 8.59
N ASN A 7 2.57 5.58 9.46
CA ASN A 7 3.51 5.61 10.60
C ASN A 7 3.18 4.62 11.73
N LEU A 8 2.02 3.99 11.68
CA LEU A 8 1.57 2.99 12.65
C LEU A 8 0.85 1.88 11.92
N PRO A 9 0.78 0.66 12.51
CA PRO A 9 -0.10 -0.38 11.99
C PRO A 9 -1.56 -0.05 12.27
N PHE A 10 -2.47 -0.58 11.43
CA PHE A 10 -3.91 -0.34 11.56
C PHE A 10 -4.69 -1.63 11.34
N SER A 11 -5.83 -1.73 12.00
CA SER A 11 -6.82 -2.78 11.74
C SER A 11 -7.74 -2.40 10.57
N GLY A 12 -8.69 -3.28 10.26
CA GLY A 12 -9.53 -3.18 9.06
C GLY A 12 -10.53 -2.02 9.03
N ASP A 13 -10.62 -1.19 10.07
CA ASP A 13 -11.44 0.01 10.12
C ASP A 13 -10.66 1.29 9.82
N VAL A 14 -9.50 1.16 9.24
CA VAL A 14 -8.62 2.29 8.91
C VAL A 14 -9.27 3.21 7.88
N ARG A 15 -9.21 4.51 8.14
CA ARG A 15 -9.57 5.55 7.16
C ARG A 15 -8.32 5.86 6.33
N ALA A 16 -7.98 4.93 5.46
CA ALA A 16 -6.64 4.87 4.89
C ALA A 16 -6.32 6.05 3.97
N ASP A 17 -7.24 6.46 3.08
CA ASP A 17 -6.99 7.60 2.19
C ASP A 17 -6.78 8.89 2.97
N PHE A 18 -7.57 9.10 4.03
CA PHE A 18 -7.40 10.26 4.90
C PHE A 18 -6.03 10.22 5.61
N GLN A 19 -5.66 9.05 6.14
CA GLN A 19 -4.36 8.88 6.80
C GLN A 19 -3.20 9.11 5.84
N CYS A 20 -3.29 8.59 4.62
CA CYS A 20 -2.27 8.79 3.59
C CYS A 20 -2.11 10.28 3.24
N PHE A 21 -3.22 10.97 3.06
CA PHE A 21 -3.22 12.41 2.79
C PHE A 21 -2.57 13.18 3.95
N GLN A 22 -3.03 12.93 5.17
CA GLN A 22 -2.58 13.67 6.35
C GLN A 22 -1.09 13.45 6.63
N GLN A 23 -0.64 12.19 6.62
CA GLN A 23 0.74 11.88 6.95
C GLN A 23 1.71 12.35 5.87
N ALA A 24 1.33 12.28 4.59
CA ALA A 24 2.13 12.85 3.52
C ALA A 24 2.30 14.37 3.67
N GLN A 25 1.22 15.06 4.01
CA GLN A 25 1.24 16.51 4.23
C GLN A 25 2.15 16.87 5.42
N LEU A 26 2.04 16.16 6.53
CA LEU A 26 2.87 16.38 7.71
C LEU A 26 4.35 16.08 7.43
N ALA A 27 4.65 15.18 6.51
CA ALA A 27 6.01 14.88 6.08
C ALA A 27 6.55 15.91 5.07
N GLY A 28 5.76 16.89 4.67
CA GLY A 28 6.18 17.94 3.74
C GLY A 28 6.11 17.53 2.27
N LEU A 29 5.44 16.43 1.96
CA LEU A 29 5.30 15.96 0.58
C LEU A 29 4.17 16.72 -0.11
N LYS A 30 4.41 17.14 -1.36
CA LYS A 30 3.48 17.98 -2.12
C LYS A 30 2.54 17.20 -3.01
N SER A 31 2.90 15.97 -3.36
CA SER A 31 2.09 15.12 -4.21
C SER A 31 0.89 14.55 -3.44
N THR A 32 -0.10 14.06 -4.19
CA THR A 32 -1.25 13.37 -3.60
C THR A 32 -0.96 11.89 -3.42
N TYR A 33 -1.43 11.34 -2.32
CA TYR A 33 -1.26 9.93 -1.96
C TYR A 33 -2.61 9.29 -1.71
N ARG A 34 -2.76 8.04 -2.14
CA ARG A 34 -3.93 7.21 -1.92
C ARG A 34 -3.52 5.93 -1.21
N ALA A 35 -4.44 5.30 -0.54
CA ALA A 35 -4.18 4.01 0.08
C ALA A 35 -3.94 2.92 -0.97
N PHE A 36 -2.95 2.07 -0.71
CA PHE A 36 -2.68 0.87 -1.50
C PHE A 36 -3.68 -0.23 -1.08
N LEU A 37 -4.95 0.00 -1.38
CA LEU A 37 -6.09 -0.86 -1.01
C LEU A 37 -7.11 -0.85 -2.14
N SER A 38 -7.74 -2.01 -2.38
CA SER A 38 -9.00 -2.02 -3.13
C SER A 38 -10.13 -1.48 -2.25
N SER A 39 -11.10 -0.81 -2.85
CA SER A 39 -12.26 -0.24 -2.15
C SER A 39 -13.54 -0.62 -2.90
N HIS A 40 -14.69 -0.26 -2.32
CA HIS A 40 -15.97 -0.52 -2.98
C HIS A 40 -16.19 0.26 -4.27
N LEU A 41 -15.41 1.32 -4.48
CA LEU A 41 -15.52 2.17 -5.67
C LEU A 41 -14.35 1.96 -6.65
N GLN A 42 -13.28 1.26 -6.23
CA GLN A 42 -12.07 1.23 -7.05
C GLN A 42 -11.25 -0.03 -6.79
N ASP A 43 -10.86 -0.69 -7.86
CA ASP A 43 -9.88 -1.77 -7.82
C ASP A 43 -8.48 -1.19 -7.57
N LEU A 44 -7.66 -1.93 -6.83
CA LEU A 44 -6.31 -1.48 -6.49
C LEU A 44 -5.50 -1.11 -7.74
N ALA A 45 -5.57 -1.92 -8.80
CA ALA A 45 -4.81 -1.67 -10.02
C ALA A 45 -5.12 -0.32 -10.67
N THR A 46 -6.28 0.29 -10.39
CA THR A 46 -6.70 1.55 -11.01
C THR A 46 -6.47 2.78 -10.12
N VAL A 47 -5.85 2.61 -8.94
CA VAL A 47 -5.60 3.73 -8.02
C VAL A 47 -4.65 4.76 -8.62
N VAL A 48 -3.64 4.34 -9.37
CA VAL A 48 -2.73 5.24 -10.08
C VAL A 48 -3.33 5.59 -11.44
N ARG A 49 -3.20 6.85 -11.86
CA ARG A 49 -3.73 7.34 -13.13
C ARG A 49 -3.13 6.56 -14.30
N LYS A 50 -3.96 6.31 -15.32
CA LYS A 50 -3.59 5.50 -16.48
C LYS A 50 -2.31 5.98 -17.16
N THR A 51 -2.13 7.30 -17.27
CA THR A 51 -0.93 7.89 -17.89
C THR A 51 0.35 7.63 -17.12
N ASP A 52 0.26 7.26 -15.82
CA ASP A 52 1.41 7.11 -14.94
C ASP A 52 1.73 5.65 -14.63
N ARG A 53 1.02 4.68 -15.23
CA ARG A 53 1.12 3.25 -14.89
C ARG A 53 2.28 2.53 -15.53
N TYR A 54 2.77 3.01 -16.68
CA TYR A 54 3.62 2.20 -17.57
C TYR A 54 5.07 2.65 -17.62
N HIS A 55 5.37 3.87 -17.20
CA HIS A 55 6.70 4.48 -17.44
C HIS A 55 7.42 4.94 -16.19
N ILE A 56 6.70 5.11 -15.08
CA ILE A 56 7.26 5.73 -13.89
C ILE A 56 7.62 4.64 -12.89
N PRO A 57 8.90 4.54 -12.47
CA PRO A 57 9.29 3.56 -11.44
C PRO A 57 8.57 3.80 -10.12
N ILE A 58 8.29 2.72 -9.42
CA ILE A 58 7.78 2.78 -8.05
C ILE A 58 8.99 2.69 -7.12
N VAL A 59 9.15 3.69 -6.27
CA VAL A 59 10.32 3.85 -5.41
C VAL A 59 9.89 3.99 -3.95
N ASN A 60 10.80 3.69 -3.02
CA ASN A 60 10.56 3.97 -1.61
C ASN A 60 10.77 5.47 -1.32
N LEU A 61 10.58 5.87 -0.07
CA LEU A 61 10.69 7.29 0.33
C LEU A 61 12.06 7.90 0.02
N LYS A 62 13.12 7.09 -0.05
CA LYS A 62 14.48 7.54 -0.34
C LYS A 62 14.85 7.43 -1.82
N GLY A 63 13.90 7.08 -2.69
CA GLY A 63 14.11 7.00 -4.13
C GLY A 63 14.69 5.69 -4.64
N GLU A 64 14.78 4.66 -3.81
CA GLU A 64 15.26 3.34 -4.22
C GLU A 64 14.14 2.57 -4.92
N LYS A 65 14.46 1.94 -6.05
CA LYS A 65 13.45 1.29 -6.89
C LYS A 65 12.91 0.00 -6.25
N LEU A 66 11.58 -0.09 -6.16
CA LEU A 66 10.85 -1.29 -5.73
C LEU A 66 10.26 -2.04 -6.92
N PHE A 67 9.70 -1.33 -7.88
CA PHE A 67 9.10 -1.91 -9.10
C PHE A 67 9.44 -1.05 -10.31
N ASP A 68 9.48 -1.66 -11.49
CA ASP A 68 9.76 -0.94 -12.74
C ASP A 68 8.66 0.06 -13.07
N ASN A 69 7.41 -0.26 -12.77
CA ASN A 69 6.26 0.62 -12.94
C ASN A 69 5.06 0.04 -12.18
N TRP A 70 3.97 0.81 -12.12
CA TRP A 70 2.75 0.41 -11.41
C TRP A 70 2.13 -0.86 -12.01
N GLU A 71 2.04 -0.94 -13.32
CA GLU A 71 1.42 -2.07 -14.02
C GLU A 71 2.14 -3.39 -13.69
N SER A 72 3.45 -3.37 -13.50
CA SER A 72 4.22 -4.59 -13.22
C SER A 72 3.86 -5.25 -11.89
N ILE A 73 3.24 -4.52 -10.96
CA ILE A 73 2.78 -5.08 -9.68
C ILE A 73 1.64 -6.07 -9.91
N PHE A 74 0.80 -5.83 -10.92
CA PHE A 74 -0.48 -6.50 -11.12
C PHE A 74 -0.47 -7.51 -12.29
N ASN A 75 0.64 -8.18 -12.47
CA ASN A 75 0.81 -9.15 -13.58
C ASN A 75 0.36 -10.59 -13.23
N GLY A 76 -0.30 -10.78 -12.10
CA GLY A 76 -0.74 -12.09 -11.63
C GLY A 76 0.32 -12.89 -10.87
N LYS A 77 1.54 -12.36 -10.75
CA LYS A 77 2.65 -13.03 -10.06
C LYS A 77 2.82 -12.60 -8.60
N GLY A 78 1.88 -11.80 -8.08
CA GLY A 78 1.84 -11.43 -6.67
C GLY A 78 2.64 -10.19 -6.29
N GLY A 79 3.09 -9.37 -7.26
CA GLY A 79 3.82 -8.14 -6.95
C GLY A 79 5.17 -8.42 -6.30
N GLN A 80 6.01 -9.21 -6.97
CA GLN A 80 7.33 -9.58 -6.44
C GLN A 80 8.26 -8.36 -6.39
N PHE A 81 8.95 -8.22 -5.27
CA PHE A 81 9.93 -7.15 -5.08
C PHE A 81 11.14 -7.68 -4.29
N ASN A 82 12.25 -6.92 -4.33
CA ASN A 82 13.46 -7.26 -3.57
C ASN A 82 13.25 -6.87 -2.10
N ILE A 83 13.18 -7.86 -1.20
CA ILE A 83 12.97 -7.63 0.23
C ILE A 83 14.13 -6.89 0.91
N HIS A 84 15.28 -6.80 0.25
CA HIS A 84 16.42 -6.03 0.75
C HIS A 84 16.32 -4.54 0.47
N VAL A 85 15.37 -4.12 -0.39
CA VAL A 85 15.04 -2.70 -0.58
C VAL A 85 14.01 -2.32 0.48
N PRO A 86 14.33 -1.37 1.37
CA PRO A 86 13.40 -1.02 2.45
C PRO A 86 12.12 -0.38 1.96
N ILE A 87 11.03 -0.61 2.71
CA ILE A 87 9.82 0.20 2.61
C ILE A 87 9.79 1.08 3.85
N TYR A 88 9.78 2.40 3.65
CA TYR A 88 9.80 3.35 4.75
C TYR A 88 8.41 3.88 5.05
N SER A 89 8.16 4.19 6.31
CA SER A 89 7.01 4.98 6.73
C SER A 89 7.24 6.46 6.39
N PHE A 90 6.19 7.28 6.47
CA PHE A 90 6.32 8.71 6.19
C PHE A 90 7.31 9.41 7.13
N ASP A 91 7.52 8.88 8.32
CA ASP A 91 8.51 9.39 9.28
C ASP A 91 9.90 8.75 9.15
N GLY A 92 10.13 7.97 8.08
CA GLY A 92 11.46 7.48 7.71
C GLY A 92 11.89 6.18 8.38
N ARG A 93 11.00 5.47 9.07
CA ARG A 93 11.36 4.18 9.67
C ARG A 93 11.19 3.04 8.66
N ASN A 94 12.08 2.06 8.73
CA ASN A 94 11.99 0.85 7.91
C ASN A 94 10.96 -0.10 8.54
N VAL A 95 9.80 -0.25 7.89
CA VAL A 95 8.71 -1.06 8.45
C VAL A 95 9.05 -2.55 8.53
N MET A 96 10.04 -3.01 7.75
CA MET A 96 10.45 -4.41 7.76
C MET A 96 11.28 -4.78 9.00
N THR A 97 11.91 -3.81 9.63
CA THR A 97 12.81 -4.03 10.77
C THR A 97 12.35 -3.36 12.05
N ASP A 98 11.52 -2.32 11.96
CA ASP A 98 11.10 -1.54 13.13
C ASP A 98 10.06 -2.32 13.95
N PRO A 99 10.23 -2.44 15.28
CA PRO A 99 9.32 -3.21 16.15
C PRO A 99 7.93 -2.57 16.29
N SER A 100 7.72 -1.32 15.87
CA SER A 100 6.39 -0.70 15.87
C SER A 100 5.41 -1.46 14.98
N TRP A 101 5.91 -2.22 14.01
CA TRP A 101 5.13 -3.15 13.19
C TRP A 101 5.56 -4.58 13.52
N PRO A 102 5.01 -5.19 14.58
CA PRO A 102 5.45 -6.53 15.00
C PRO A 102 5.08 -7.60 13.98
N LEU A 103 4.01 -7.39 13.21
CA LEU A 103 3.57 -8.28 12.13
C LEU A 103 3.92 -7.64 10.79
N LYS A 104 4.75 -8.30 10.01
CA LYS A 104 5.23 -7.80 8.71
C LYS A 104 4.28 -8.23 7.60
N VAL A 105 3.04 -7.76 7.68
CA VAL A 105 1.93 -8.09 6.78
C VAL A 105 1.28 -6.80 6.34
N ILE A 106 0.91 -6.70 5.06
CA ILE A 106 0.18 -5.54 4.54
C ILE A 106 -1.27 -5.91 4.21
N TRP A 107 -2.19 -5.01 4.52
CA TRP A 107 -3.57 -5.08 4.02
C TRP A 107 -3.61 -4.66 2.55
N HIS A 108 -4.41 -5.34 1.71
CA HIS A 108 -4.65 -4.86 0.34
C HIS A 108 -6.07 -5.11 -0.19
N GLY A 109 -6.74 -6.19 0.22
CA GLY A 109 -8.12 -6.48 -0.20
C GLY A 109 -8.27 -6.80 -1.68
N SER A 110 -7.24 -7.36 -2.33
CA SER A 110 -7.16 -7.47 -3.78
C SER A 110 -6.71 -8.86 -4.23
N THR A 111 -7.09 -9.24 -5.46
CA THR A 111 -6.46 -10.34 -6.17
C THR A 111 -5.05 -9.94 -6.62
N ALA A 112 -4.27 -10.90 -7.13
CA ALA A 112 -2.95 -10.64 -7.69
C ALA A 112 -2.99 -9.77 -8.96
N ASN A 113 -4.16 -9.62 -9.57
CA ASN A 113 -4.36 -8.73 -10.72
C ASN A 113 -4.87 -7.34 -10.34
N GLY A 114 -5.00 -7.08 -9.04
CA GLY A 114 -5.42 -5.77 -8.57
C GLY A 114 -6.94 -5.55 -8.57
N ILE A 115 -7.72 -6.61 -8.63
CA ILE A 115 -9.19 -6.56 -8.60
C ILE A 115 -9.67 -6.74 -7.16
N ARG A 116 -10.62 -5.92 -6.73
CA ARG A 116 -11.16 -5.97 -5.37
C ARG A 116 -11.77 -7.32 -5.03
N LEU A 117 -11.59 -7.74 -3.79
CA LEU A 117 -12.20 -8.94 -3.22
C LEU A 117 -13.22 -8.50 -2.17
N VAL A 118 -14.47 -8.35 -2.58
CA VAL A 118 -15.52 -7.76 -1.72
C VAL A 118 -15.85 -8.60 -0.49
N SER A 119 -15.55 -9.89 -0.51
CA SER A 119 -15.71 -10.75 0.66
C SER A 119 -14.54 -10.64 1.65
N ASN A 120 -13.40 -10.09 1.22
CA ASN A 120 -12.16 -10.07 1.98
C ASN A 120 -11.48 -8.69 1.96
N TYR A 121 -12.25 -7.64 2.23
CA TYR A 121 -11.68 -6.28 2.35
C TYR A 121 -12.24 -5.52 3.55
N CYS A 122 -12.55 -6.25 4.63
CA CYS A 122 -13.01 -5.68 5.90
C CYS A 122 -14.23 -4.76 5.71
N GLU A 123 -15.21 -5.20 4.93
CA GLU A 123 -16.42 -4.43 4.61
C GLU A 123 -16.08 -3.04 4.07
N ALA A 124 -15.25 -3.00 3.05
CA ALA A 124 -14.73 -1.76 2.46
C ALA A 124 -13.92 -0.92 3.46
N TRP A 125 -13.16 -1.61 4.32
CA TRP A 125 -12.28 -1.02 5.33
C TRP A 125 -13.04 -0.21 6.39
N ARG A 126 -14.21 -0.74 6.78
CA ARG A 126 -15.07 -0.11 7.78
C ARG A 126 -15.14 -0.85 9.11
N THR A 127 -14.54 -2.03 9.20
CA THR A 127 -14.67 -2.87 10.40
C THR A 127 -13.34 -3.45 10.85
N ALA A 128 -13.17 -3.49 12.18
CA ALA A 128 -12.10 -4.22 12.86
C ALA A 128 -12.62 -5.47 13.55
N ASP A 129 -13.83 -5.94 13.18
CA ASP A 129 -14.45 -7.12 13.78
C ASP A 129 -13.63 -8.37 13.49
N THR A 130 -13.48 -9.24 14.50
CA THR A 130 -12.76 -10.52 14.35
C THR A 130 -13.46 -11.47 13.38
N GLY A 131 -14.78 -11.32 13.21
CA GLY A 131 -15.56 -12.15 12.29
C GLY A 131 -15.51 -11.70 10.84
N ALA A 132 -15.04 -10.47 10.57
CA ALA A 132 -14.86 -9.99 9.21
C ALA A 132 -13.44 -10.30 8.73
N MET A 133 -13.29 -10.49 7.41
CA MET A 133 -12.04 -10.92 6.81
C MET A 133 -11.46 -9.89 5.86
N GLY A 134 -10.14 -9.87 5.79
CA GLY A 134 -9.39 -9.02 4.85
C GLY A 134 -8.29 -9.79 4.18
N GLN A 135 -8.06 -9.48 2.90
CA GLN A 135 -6.95 -10.03 2.15
C GLN A 135 -5.68 -9.24 2.45
N ALA A 136 -4.61 -9.97 2.71
CA ALA A 136 -3.34 -9.36 3.12
C ALA A 136 -2.16 -10.19 2.62
N SER A 137 -0.97 -9.60 2.66
CA SER A 137 0.25 -10.23 2.17
C SER A 137 1.36 -10.16 3.22
N PRO A 138 1.89 -11.32 3.68
CA PRO A 138 3.12 -11.33 4.47
C PRO A 138 4.31 -10.90 3.60
N LEU A 139 5.01 -9.85 4.02
CA LEU A 139 6.10 -9.28 3.21
C LEU A 139 7.35 -10.16 3.15
N ASN A 140 7.52 -11.10 4.09
CA ASN A 140 8.65 -12.02 4.07
C ASN A 140 8.64 -12.96 2.84
N THR A 141 7.52 -13.08 2.14
CA THR A 141 7.44 -13.83 0.89
C THR A 141 8.03 -13.08 -0.30
N GLY A 142 8.35 -11.80 -0.15
CA GLY A 142 8.82 -10.95 -1.24
C GLY A 142 7.71 -10.52 -2.19
N LYS A 143 6.45 -10.57 -1.76
CA LYS A 143 5.30 -10.22 -2.58
C LYS A 143 4.42 -9.20 -1.86
N LEU A 144 3.96 -8.18 -2.59
CA LEU A 144 2.98 -7.22 -2.07
C LEU A 144 1.55 -7.75 -2.15
N LEU A 145 1.27 -8.70 -3.05
CA LEU A 145 -0.07 -9.19 -3.33
C LEU A 145 -0.18 -10.71 -3.15
N ASP A 146 0.48 -11.24 -2.13
CA ASP A 146 0.23 -12.61 -1.72
C ASP A 146 -1.24 -12.73 -1.25
N GLN A 147 -1.83 -13.92 -1.38
CA GLN A 147 -3.27 -14.11 -1.22
C GLN A 147 -3.55 -14.89 0.07
N LYS A 148 -3.50 -14.17 1.21
CA LYS A 148 -3.84 -14.73 2.51
C LYS A 148 -4.96 -13.93 3.16
N VAL A 149 -5.78 -14.61 3.95
CA VAL A 149 -6.97 -14.04 4.58
C VAL A 149 -6.76 -13.98 6.08
N TYR A 150 -7.04 -12.81 6.67
CA TYR A 150 -6.89 -12.58 8.11
C TYR A 150 -8.12 -11.88 8.65
N GLY A 151 -8.37 -12.05 9.96
CA GLY A 151 -9.41 -11.30 10.65
C GLY A 151 -9.10 -9.81 10.68
N CYS A 152 -10.12 -8.98 10.52
CA CYS A 152 -9.97 -7.53 10.41
C CYS A 152 -9.54 -6.83 11.71
N SER A 153 -9.51 -7.54 12.82
CA SER A 153 -8.98 -7.04 14.09
C SER A 153 -7.45 -6.98 14.14
N ASN A 154 -6.77 -7.67 13.25
CA ASN A 154 -5.31 -7.64 13.18
C ASN A 154 -4.82 -6.25 12.77
N GLN A 155 -3.71 -5.81 13.38
CA GLN A 155 -3.09 -4.53 13.06
C GLN A 155 -1.90 -4.78 12.13
N PHE A 156 -2.03 -4.38 10.88
CA PHE A 156 -1.04 -4.61 9.83
C PHE A 156 -0.57 -3.30 9.22
N ILE A 157 0.43 -3.41 8.35
CA ILE A 157 0.99 -2.30 7.60
C ILE A 157 -0.03 -1.84 6.57
N ILE A 158 -0.22 -0.52 6.48
CA ILE A 158 -0.95 0.13 5.38
C ILE A 158 0.06 0.88 4.53
N LEU A 159 0.06 0.60 3.24
CA LEU A 159 0.88 1.34 2.27
C LEU A 159 0.06 2.43 1.61
N CYS A 160 0.74 3.50 1.26
CA CYS A 160 0.21 4.62 0.48
C CYS A 160 1.00 4.73 -0.81
N ILE A 161 0.32 5.02 -1.91
CA ILE A 161 0.94 5.21 -3.21
C ILE A 161 0.72 6.64 -3.68
N GLU A 162 1.78 7.28 -4.15
CA GLU A 162 1.71 8.54 -4.85
C GLU A 162 0.95 8.32 -6.16
N ASN A 163 -0.27 8.84 -6.26
CA ASN A 163 -1.10 8.60 -7.44
C ASN A 163 -1.06 9.76 -8.43
N SER A 164 -0.46 10.87 -8.03
CA SER A 164 -0.26 12.05 -8.87
C SER A 164 0.92 12.79 -8.28
N PHE A 165 2.01 12.91 -9.01
CA PHE A 165 3.14 13.68 -8.53
C PHE A 165 3.09 15.11 -9.08
N VAL A 166 3.59 16.05 -8.28
CA VAL A 166 3.70 17.45 -8.65
C VAL A 166 5.16 17.69 -9.06
N SER A 167 5.38 17.97 -10.36
CA SER A 167 6.71 18.37 -10.81
C SER A 167 7.01 19.79 -10.33
N ASP A 168 8.27 20.05 -10.03
CA ASP A 168 8.71 21.41 -9.73
C ASP A 168 8.51 22.25 -10.99
N PRO A 169 7.74 23.37 -10.91
CA PRO A 169 7.54 24.22 -12.08
C PRO A 169 8.83 24.83 -12.62
N GLN A 170 9.91 24.83 -11.84
CA GLN A 170 11.24 25.29 -12.25
C GLN A 170 12.10 24.17 -12.85
N GLY A 171 11.67 22.96 -12.67
CA GLY A 171 12.45 21.78 -13.11
C GLY A 171 11.96 21.21 -14.39
#